data_42b8d17b18a30a1f7e94f44dc81fd673
#
_entry.id   42b8d17b18a30a1f7e94f44dc81fd673
#
_cell.length_a   1.000
_cell.length_b   1.000
_cell.length_c   1.000
_cell.angle_alpha   90.00
_cell.angle_beta   90.00
_cell.angle_gamma   90.00
#
_symmetry.space_group_name_H-M   'P 1'
#
loop_
_entity.id
_entity.type
_entity.pdbx_description
1 polymer ?
#
loop_
_entity_poly.entity_id
_entity_poly.type
_entity_poly.pdbx_seq_one_letter_code
_entity_poly.pdbx_strand_id
1 'polypeptide(L)'
;MLTHLHIRNYALISHLDIDFHEGFSVMTGETGAGKSIILGALNLVMGARADTKTITEGEERCVIEATFIEAKGDEAIRQEIIIRRELNANGRSRSFVNDEVVTQAELKALARQLIDIHSQHESPMLGDDLFQLQIVDSIANNQTEQDAYTAAYEQYNNAFNALRQYQQRAAKAQADADYVAFQWQQLEDAHLQADELEELEAEEYRLAHAEEIQSSLATALQQLDSDNGALSLIHASKSAIDNCQLPIADRLDSVEIELKDILSDIQRLYDRTERDPMRLEQVQERISMLQTLMKKHRVQTIAELIALHEELGLQMQQLNNYDEDIARLQGELEQAKQTLSAAADALTASRKKVCSPTPSLSGGGREGASIAARLIVDMQRLGVKHANVAVQITPTEDFTPTGKDDVQFLFAANLNQSLRRVAEVASGGEISRLMLCIKALIASTNGLPTIIFDEIDTGVSGAIASQMGEIMRQIAASRQVISITHLPQVATKGEHHYLVYKEDTAVRTETHIRELTTPEHEAEIEKMRQL
;
A
#
# COMPACT_ATOMS: atom_id res chain seq x y z
N MET A 1 -18.82 18.12 -19.75
CA MET A 1 -19.76 19.16 -19.27
C MET A 1 -21.04 18.51 -18.74
N LEU A 2 -21.71 19.16 -17.77
CA LEU A 2 -23.01 18.73 -17.26
C LEU A 2 -24.09 19.09 -18.28
N THR A 3 -24.89 18.11 -18.74
CA THR A 3 -25.94 18.32 -19.75
C THR A 3 -27.34 18.17 -19.20
N HIS A 4 -27.53 17.28 -18.24
CA HIS A 4 -28.84 17.02 -17.66
C HIS A 4 -28.77 16.74 -16.17
N LEU A 5 -29.75 17.21 -15.39
CA LEU A 5 -29.89 16.90 -13.97
C LEU A 5 -31.34 16.51 -13.68
N HIS A 6 -31.49 15.28 -13.22
CA HIS A 6 -32.76 14.73 -12.73
C HIS A 6 -32.71 14.60 -11.20
N ILE A 7 -33.72 15.12 -10.52
CA ILE A 7 -33.87 15.01 -9.06
C ILE A 7 -35.28 14.51 -8.73
N ARG A 8 -35.36 13.50 -7.88
CA ARG A 8 -36.63 12.97 -7.38
C ARG A 8 -36.58 12.80 -5.87
N ASN A 9 -37.59 13.41 -5.18
CA ASN A 9 -37.79 13.31 -3.72
C ASN A 9 -36.56 13.78 -2.90
N TYR A 10 -36.02 14.95 -3.23
CA TYR A 10 -34.89 15.54 -2.51
C TYR A 10 -35.30 16.88 -1.87
N ALA A 11 -35.28 16.94 -0.55
CA ALA A 11 -35.68 18.10 0.25
C ALA A 11 -37.04 18.67 -0.17
N LEU A 12 -37.09 19.87 -0.75
CA LEU A 12 -38.30 20.50 -1.26
C LEU A 12 -38.54 20.24 -2.76
N ILE A 13 -37.75 19.36 -3.38
CA ILE A 13 -37.88 18.98 -4.79
C ILE A 13 -38.55 17.64 -4.88
N SER A 14 -39.79 17.56 -5.34
CA SER A 14 -40.51 16.33 -5.60
C SER A 14 -40.03 15.69 -6.90
N HIS A 15 -39.94 16.51 -7.93
CA HIS A 15 -39.48 16.11 -9.26
C HIS A 15 -38.90 17.33 -9.99
N LEU A 16 -37.73 17.14 -10.59
CA LEU A 16 -37.06 18.17 -11.36
C LEU A 16 -36.26 17.52 -12.47
N ASP A 17 -36.48 18.01 -13.68
CA ASP A 17 -35.70 17.70 -14.87
C ASP A 17 -35.23 19.01 -15.49
N ILE A 18 -33.91 19.14 -15.71
CA ILE A 18 -33.34 20.36 -16.27
C ILE A 18 -32.17 20.04 -17.20
N ASP A 19 -32.16 20.69 -18.35
CA ASP A 19 -31.07 20.67 -19.30
C ASP A 19 -30.16 21.87 -19.08
N PHE A 20 -28.86 21.64 -19.15
CA PHE A 20 -27.83 22.67 -19.08
C PHE A 20 -27.10 22.77 -20.42
N HIS A 21 -26.72 24.00 -20.76
CA HIS A 21 -26.06 24.32 -22.02
C HIS A 21 -24.57 24.62 -21.84
N GLU A 22 -23.83 24.61 -22.92
CA GLU A 22 -22.43 25.11 -22.96
C GLU A 22 -22.41 26.62 -22.70
N GLY A 23 -21.25 27.17 -22.38
CA GLY A 23 -21.07 28.60 -22.15
C GLY A 23 -21.42 29.04 -20.73
N PHE A 24 -21.90 30.27 -20.58
CA PHE A 24 -22.16 30.90 -19.30
C PHE A 24 -23.64 30.85 -18.94
N SER A 25 -23.96 29.98 -17.98
CA SER A 25 -25.30 29.89 -17.39
C SER A 25 -25.38 30.64 -16.05
N VAL A 26 -26.46 31.34 -15.82
CA VAL A 26 -26.74 31.95 -14.52
C VAL A 26 -27.99 31.37 -13.90
N MET A 27 -27.99 31.23 -12.57
CA MET A 27 -29.11 30.74 -11.79
C MET A 27 -29.48 31.77 -10.75
N THR A 28 -30.69 32.34 -10.85
CA THR A 28 -31.22 33.33 -9.93
C THR A 28 -32.45 32.82 -9.18
N GLY A 29 -32.90 33.52 -8.20
CA GLY A 29 -34.09 33.22 -7.39
C GLY A 29 -34.00 33.89 -6.02
N GLU A 30 -35.10 34.01 -5.33
CA GLU A 30 -35.19 34.60 -4.01
C GLU A 30 -34.35 33.87 -2.98
N THR A 31 -33.87 34.54 -1.94
CA THR A 31 -33.14 33.91 -0.84
C THR A 31 -34.01 32.83 -0.20
N GLY A 32 -33.50 31.61 -0.11
CA GLY A 32 -34.28 30.45 0.36
C GLY A 32 -35.15 29.78 -0.68
N ALA A 33 -35.14 30.22 -1.97
CA ALA A 33 -35.95 29.59 -3.03
C ALA A 33 -35.54 28.15 -3.38
N GLY A 34 -34.41 27.66 -2.88
CA GLY A 34 -33.97 26.30 -3.13
C GLY A 34 -32.67 26.17 -3.95
N LYS A 35 -31.99 27.28 -4.24
CA LYS A 35 -30.68 27.24 -4.95
C LYS A 35 -29.67 26.31 -4.26
N SER A 36 -29.57 26.42 -2.94
CA SER A 36 -28.70 25.56 -2.12
C SER A 36 -29.15 24.07 -2.12
N ILE A 37 -30.44 23.79 -2.41
CA ILE A 37 -30.96 22.43 -2.51
C ILE A 37 -30.43 21.76 -3.79
N ILE A 38 -30.42 22.51 -4.91
CA ILE A 38 -29.87 22.03 -6.18
C ILE A 38 -28.36 21.73 -6.06
N LEU A 39 -27.62 22.62 -5.39
CA LEU A 39 -26.21 22.39 -5.08
C LEU A 39 -26.00 21.18 -4.17
N GLY A 40 -26.84 21.02 -3.16
CA GLY A 40 -26.83 19.84 -2.30
C GLY A 40 -27.03 18.55 -3.09
N ALA A 41 -27.92 18.55 -4.07
CA ALA A 41 -28.15 17.42 -4.96
C ALA A 41 -26.89 17.13 -5.83
N LEU A 42 -26.28 18.17 -6.42
CA LEU A 42 -25.04 18.03 -7.19
C LEU A 42 -23.88 17.54 -6.31
N ASN A 43 -23.74 18.04 -5.10
CA ASN A 43 -22.73 17.56 -4.14
C ASN A 43 -22.92 16.06 -3.80
N LEU A 44 -24.17 15.58 -3.71
CA LEU A 44 -24.43 14.15 -3.52
C LEU A 44 -23.97 13.32 -4.73
N VAL A 45 -24.22 13.78 -5.94
CA VAL A 45 -23.70 13.15 -7.18
C VAL A 45 -22.18 13.13 -7.18
N MET A 46 -21.53 14.17 -6.65
CA MET A 46 -20.06 14.23 -6.49
C MET A 46 -19.51 13.34 -5.37
N GLY A 47 -20.36 12.56 -4.70
CA GLY A 47 -19.94 11.64 -3.65
C GLY A 47 -19.86 12.25 -2.25
N ALA A 48 -20.58 13.33 -1.97
CA ALA A 48 -20.76 13.83 -0.61
C ALA A 48 -21.48 12.79 0.26
N ARG A 49 -21.33 12.91 1.58
CA ARG A 49 -22.00 12.03 2.54
C ARG A 49 -23.52 12.25 2.45
N ALA A 50 -24.24 11.15 2.31
CA ALA A 50 -25.70 11.18 2.29
C ALA A 50 -26.26 11.36 3.70
N ASP A 51 -27.28 12.23 3.84
CA ASP A 51 -28.09 12.38 5.05
C ASP A 51 -29.54 12.02 4.70
N THR A 52 -30.14 11.10 5.44
CA THR A 52 -31.54 10.68 5.24
C THR A 52 -32.54 11.81 5.47
N LYS A 53 -32.16 12.85 6.22
CA LYS A 53 -32.98 14.05 6.42
C LYS A 53 -33.19 14.86 5.14
N THR A 54 -32.39 14.61 4.12
CA THR A 54 -32.54 15.27 2.80
C THR A 54 -33.58 14.59 1.90
N ILE A 55 -34.13 13.45 2.29
CA ILE A 55 -35.24 12.82 1.58
C ILE A 55 -36.51 13.62 1.87
N THR A 56 -37.32 13.87 0.85
CA THR A 56 -38.63 14.56 1.00
C THR A 56 -39.47 13.83 2.03
N GLU A 57 -40.09 14.59 2.93
CA GLU A 57 -40.91 14.04 4.02
C GLU A 57 -42.05 13.20 3.49
N GLY A 58 -42.20 11.98 4.01
CA GLY A 58 -43.19 10.99 3.56
C GLY A 58 -42.74 10.07 2.43
N GLU A 59 -41.53 10.28 1.87
CA GLU A 59 -41.00 9.48 0.77
C GLU A 59 -39.97 8.46 1.28
N GLU A 60 -39.96 7.28 0.66
CA GLU A 60 -39.05 6.18 1.05
C GLU A 60 -37.68 6.26 0.36
N ARG A 61 -37.59 6.94 -0.79
CA ARG A 61 -36.44 6.94 -1.67
C ARG A 61 -36.25 8.30 -2.34
N CYS A 62 -35.01 8.75 -2.35
CA CYS A 62 -34.53 9.87 -3.15
C CYS A 62 -33.61 9.36 -4.27
N VAL A 63 -33.73 9.92 -5.46
CA VAL A 63 -32.87 9.64 -6.62
C VAL A 63 -32.37 10.95 -7.21
N ILE A 64 -31.08 11.02 -7.44
CA ILE A 64 -30.45 12.14 -8.14
C ILE A 64 -29.58 11.55 -9.25
N GLU A 65 -29.75 12.04 -10.46
CA GLU A 65 -29.02 11.62 -11.63
C GLU A 65 -28.49 12.83 -12.38
N ALA A 66 -27.20 12.80 -12.70
CA ALA A 66 -26.55 13.85 -13.50
C ALA A 66 -25.85 13.22 -14.70
N THR A 67 -26.12 13.77 -15.88
CA THR A 67 -25.52 13.33 -17.13
C THR A 67 -24.44 14.30 -17.54
N PHE A 68 -23.28 13.78 -17.84
CA PHE A 68 -22.11 14.51 -18.31
C PHE A 68 -21.71 14.07 -19.70
N ILE A 69 -21.23 14.99 -20.52
CA ILE A 69 -20.57 14.70 -21.79
C ILE A 69 -19.09 15.07 -21.68
N GLU A 70 -18.22 14.09 -21.93
CA GLU A 70 -16.77 14.27 -22.00
C GLU A 70 -16.32 14.18 -23.45
N ALA A 71 -15.50 15.15 -23.90
CA ALA A 71 -14.84 15.09 -25.20
C ALA A 71 -13.50 14.33 -25.02
N LYS A 72 -13.35 13.14 -25.62
CA LYS A 72 -12.11 12.37 -25.62
C LYS A 72 -11.37 12.52 -26.94
N GLY A 73 -10.18 13.12 -26.89
CA GLY A 73 -9.25 13.17 -28.04
C GLY A 73 -9.75 14.04 -29.20
N ASP A 74 -9.97 13.46 -30.33
CA ASP A 74 -10.57 14.15 -31.51
C ASP A 74 -12.02 14.54 -31.17
N GLU A 75 -12.44 15.77 -31.49
CA GLU A 75 -13.76 16.38 -31.18
C GLU A 75 -14.99 15.53 -31.61
N ALA A 76 -14.78 14.41 -32.27
CA ALA A 76 -15.83 13.53 -32.79
C ALA A 76 -16.33 12.48 -31.79
N ILE A 77 -15.63 12.18 -30.68
CA ILE A 77 -16.04 11.14 -29.73
C ILE A 77 -16.49 11.80 -28.43
N ARG A 78 -17.81 12.01 -28.31
CA ARG A 78 -18.46 12.44 -27.06
C ARG A 78 -18.88 11.20 -26.28
N GLN A 79 -18.28 11.00 -25.10
CA GLN A 79 -18.69 9.93 -24.20
C GLN A 79 -19.69 10.47 -23.17
N GLU A 80 -20.85 9.85 -23.09
CA GLU A 80 -21.84 10.15 -22.07
C GLU A 80 -21.51 9.39 -20.79
N ILE A 81 -21.53 10.11 -19.66
CA ILE A 81 -21.31 9.55 -18.32
C ILE A 81 -22.52 9.91 -17.47
N ILE A 82 -23.27 8.91 -17.04
CA ILE A 82 -24.43 9.08 -16.18
C ILE A 82 -24.04 8.69 -14.77
N ILE A 83 -24.14 9.62 -13.82
CA ILE A 83 -23.90 9.40 -12.40
C ILE A 83 -25.25 9.44 -11.68
N ARG A 84 -25.61 8.33 -11.02
CA ARG A 84 -26.84 8.24 -10.24
C ARG A 84 -26.56 7.93 -8.77
N ARG A 85 -27.22 8.69 -7.88
CA ARG A 85 -27.23 8.45 -6.44
C ARG A 85 -28.63 8.10 -5.96
N GLU A 86 -28.73 7.04 -5.17
CA GLU A 86 -29.97 6.59 -4.57
C GLU A 86 -29.82 6.57 -3.05
N LEU A 87 -30.72 7.24 -2.36
CA LEU A 87 -30.82 7.26 -0.91
C LEU A 87 -32.15 6.67 -0.49
N ASN A 88 -32.15 5.76 0.47
CA ASN A 88 -33.35 5.21 1.06
C ASN A 88 -33.51 5.70 2.51
N ALA A 89 -34.75 5.79 2.99
CA ALA A 89 -35.09 6.22 4.34
C ALA A 89 -34.45 5.35 5.44
N ASN A 90 -34.10 4.11 5.13
CA ASN A 90 -33.36 3.21 6.03
C ASN A 90 -31.85 3.49 6.17
N GLY A 91 -31.35 4.59 5.60
CA GLY A 91 -29.95 5.02 5.66
C GLY A 91 -29.03 4.37 4.62
N ARG A 92 -29.53 3.51 3.74
CA ARG A 92 -28.72 2.93 2.66
C ARG A 92 -28.57 3.90 1.50
N SER A 93 -27.32 4.11 1.07
CA SER A 93 -27.00 4.90 -0.11
C SER A 93 -26.25 4.06 -1.13
N ARG A 94 -26.59 4.18 -2.41
CA ARG A 94 -25.93 3.51 -3.54
C ARG A 94 -25.50 4.53 -4.58
N SER A 95 -24.39 4.27 -5.22
CA SER A 95 -23.83 5.08 -6.31
C SER A 95 -23.73 4.22 -7.56
N PHE A 96 -24.06 4.82 -8.68
CA PHE A 96 -23.98 4.15 -9.99
C PHE A 96 -23.28 5.08 -10.98
N VAL A 97 -22.46 4.50 -11.86
CA VAL A 97 -21.90 5.14 -13.04
C VAL A 97 -22.27 4.29 -14.24
N ASN A 98 -23.00 4.84 -15.19
CA ASN A 98 -23.53 4.11 -16.36
C ASN A 98 -24.23 2.81 -15.96
N ASP A 99 -25.10 2.88 -14.93
CA ASP A 99 -25.83 1.77 -14.30
C ASP A 99 -25.00 0.71 -13.56
N GLU A 100 -23.68 0.82 -13.54
CA GLU A 100 -22.81 -0.04 -12.73
C GLU A 100 -22.64 0.51 -11.31
N VAL A 101 -22.72 -0.37 -10.30
CA VAL A 101 -22.53 0.00 -8.90
C VAL A 101 -21.07 0.31 -8.63
N VAL A 102 -20.78 1.53 -8.13
CA VAL A 102 -19.44 1.97 -7.80
C VAL A 102 -19.30 2.30 -6.32
N THR A 103 -18.07 2.24 -5.80
CA THR A 103 -17.76 2.69 -4.46
C THR A 103 -17.80 4.22 -4.36
N GLN A 104 -17.92 4.73 -3.13
CA GLN A 104 -17.89 6.19 -2.92
C GLN A 104 -16.54 6.82 -3.27
N ALA A 105 -15.45 6.06 -3.14
CA ALA A 105 -14.10 6.51 -3.50
C ALA A 105 -13.95 6.65 -5.03
N GLU A 106 -14.38 5.66 -5.80
CA GLU A 106 -14.41 5.69 -7.26
C GLU A 106 -15.29 6.80 -7.78
N LEU A 107 -16.49 6.96 -7.21
CA LEU A 107 -17.39 8.06 -7.56
C LEU A 107 -16.73 9.43 -7.36
N LYS A 108 -16.10 9.64 -6.20
CA LYS A 108 -15.40 10.92 -5.91
C LYS A 108 -14.25 11.19 -6.86
N ALA A 109 -13.48 10.16 -7.21
CA ALA A 109 -12.37 10.28 -8.15
C ALA A 109 -12.86 10.69 -9.54
N LEU A 110 -13.93 10.06 -10.03
CA LEU A 110 -14.54 10.40 -11.31
C LEU A 110 -15.17 11.80 -11.30
N ALA A 111 -16.00 12.11 -10.30
CA ALA A 111 -16.73 13.38 -10.22
C ALA A 111 -15.78 14.59 -10.18
N ARG A 112 -14.63 14.47 -9.51
CA ARG A 112 -13.58 15.49 -9.50
C ARG A 112 -12.98 15.79 -10.87
N GLN A 113 -13.15 14.92 -11.85
CA GLN A 113 -12.70 15.13 -13.23
C GLN A 113 -13.77 15.78 -14.10
N LEU A 114 -15.03 15.80 -13.65
CA LEU A 114 -16.18 16.25 -14.45
C LEU A 114 -16.70 17.62 -14.04
N ILE A 115 -16.68 17.91 -12.74
CA ILE A 115 -17.32 19.12 -12.19
C ILE A 115 -16.57 19.63 -10.95
N ASP A 116 -16.48 20.94 -10.85
CA ASP A 116 -15.94 21.65 -9.70
C ASP A 116 -17.02 22.63 -9.17
N ILE A 117 -17.41 22.46 -7.92
CA ILE A 117 -18.38 23.36 -7.26
C ILE A 117 -17.62 24.25 -6.29
N HIS A 118 -17.66 25.54 -6.52
CA HIS A 118 -17.06 26.53 -5.62
C HIS A 118 -18.13 27.27 -4.83
N SER A 119 -18.15 27.02 -3.53
CA SER A 119 -19.05 27.67 -2.58
C SER A 119 -18.29 28.51 -1.54
N GLN A 120 -18.99 29.42 -0.89
CA GLN A 120 -18.41 30.25 0.18
C GLN A 120 -17.82 29.45 1.35
N HIS A 121 -18.24 28.18 1.50
CA HIS A 121 -17.74 27.26 2.53
C HIS A 121 -16.47 26.49 2.14
N GLU A 122 -16.01 26.60 0.89
CA GLU A 122 -14.78 25.92 0.40
C GLU A 122 -13.51 26.78 0.49
N SER A 123 -13.59 27.96 1.05
CA SER A 123 -12.41 28.78 1.38
C SER A 123 -11.28 28.03 2.12
N PRO A 124 -11.54 26.95 2.91
CA PRO A 124 -10.48 26.14 3.49
C PRO A 124 -9.60 25.40 2.48
N MET A 125 -10.07 25.11 1.26
CA MET A 125 -9.28 24.38 0.24
C MET A 125 -8.02 25.15 -0.20
N LEU A 126 -8.04 26.49 -0.21
CA LEU A 126 -6.84 27.28 -0.45
C LEU A 126 -5.77 27.14 0.64
N GLY A 127 -6.14 26.62 1.81
CA GLY A 127 -5.22 26.26 2.88
C GLY A 127 -4.61 24.85 2.76
N ASP A 128 -5.08 24.06 1.81
CA ASP A 128 -4.55 22.72 1.55
C ASP A 128 -3.32 22.80 0.65
N ASP A 129 -2.17 22.36 1.16
CA ASP A 129 -0.89 22.40 0.46
C ASP A 129 -0.92 21.57 -0.83
N LEU A 130 -1.66 20.44 -0.85
CA LEU A 130 -1.82 19.62 -2.06
C LEU A 130 -2.63 20.35 -3.12
N PHE A 131 -3.66 21.07 -2.73
CA PHE A 131 -4.45 21.88 -3.66
C PHE A 131 -3.62 23.02 -4.26
N GLN A 132 -2.81 23.70 -3.45
CA GLN A 132 -1.92 24.76 -3.91
C GLN A 132 -0.86 24.21 -4.89
N LEU A 133 -0.33 23.04 -4.63
CA LEU A 133 0.59 22.34 -5.54
C LEU A 133 -0.08 22.01 -6.87
N GLN A 134 -1.31 21.47 -6.85
CA GLN A 134 -2.09 21.16 -8.05
C GLN A 134 -2.37 22.39 -8.91
N ILE A 135 -2.60 23.55 -8.30
CA ILE A 135 -2.75 24.82 -9.02
C ILE A 135 -1.48 25.12 -9.84
N VAL A 136 -0.32 25.04 -9.20
CA VAL A 136 0.96 25.32 -9.87
C VAL A 136 1.23 24.32 -10.96
N ASP A 137 1.00 23.03 -10.73
CA ASP A 137 1.21 21.96 -11.70
C ASP A 137 0.26 22.10 -12.91
N SER A 138 -1.01 22.45 -12.67
CA SER A 138 -1.98 22.71 -13.75
C SER A 138 -1.56 23.88 -14.64
N ILE A 139 -1.02 24.96 -14.05
CA ILE A 139 -0.57 26.13 -14.81
C ILE A 139 0.77 25.85 -15.50
N ALA A 140 1.64 25.05 -14.89
CA ALA A 140 2.91 24.63 -15.48
C ALA A 140 2.72 23.67 -16.66
N ASN A 141 1.56 23.00 -16.73
CA ASN A 141 1.27 21.94 -17.72
C ASN A 141 2.40 20.89 -17.78
N ASN A 142 2.81 20.42 -16.60
CA ASN A 142 4.01 19.59 -16.39
C ASN A 142 3.67 18.10 -16.17
N GLN A 143 2.62 17.60 -16.84
CA GLN A 143 2.17 16.21 -16.68
C GLN A 143 3.28 15.20 -17.00
N THR A 144 4.11 15.48 -18.01
CA THR A 144 5.24 14.61 -18.39
C THR A 144 6.26 14.48 -17.26
N GLU A 145 6.59 15.60 -16.61
CA GLU A 145 7.52 15.63 -15.47
C GLU A 145 6.91 14.94 -14.23
N GLN A 146 5.59 15.09 -14.02
CA GLN A 146 4.87 14.39 -12.95
C GLN A 146 4.87 12.87 -13.16
N ASP A 147 4.59 12.42 -14.40
CA ASP A 147 4.58 10.99 -14.74
C ASP A 147 5.99 10.39 -14.59
N ALA A 148 7.01 11.11 -15.04
CA ALA A 148 8.41 10.69 -14.87
C ALA A 148 8.82 10.61 -13.39
N TYR A 149 8.40 11.58 -12.58
CA TYR A 149 8.65 11.58 -11.14
C TYR A 149 7.93 10.41 -10.45
N THR A 150 6.66 10.18 -10.77
CA THR A 150 5.85 9.09 -10.19
C THR A 150 6.48 7.73 -10.48
N ALA A 151 6.89 7.49 -11.72
CA ALA A 151 7.58 6.25 -12.10
C ALA A 151 8.91 6.06 -11.34
N ALA A 152 9.70 7.13 -11.21
CA ALA A 152 10.96 7.09 -10.46
C ALA A 152 10.73 6.89 -8.94
N TYR A 153 9.69 7.49 -8.38
CA TYR A 153 9.31 7.33 -6.97
C TYR A 153 8.87 5.89 -6.65
N GLU A 154 8.10 5.26 -7.54
CA GLU A 154 7.73 3.86 -7.41
C GLU A 154 8.95 2.93 -7.46
N GLN A 155 9.88 3.17 -8.40
CA GLN A 155 11.13 2.41 -8.49
C GLN A 155 11.98 2.54 -7.22
N TYR A 156 12.13 3.75 -6.69
CA TYR A 156 12.84 4.01 -5.42
C TYR A 156 12.19 3.27 -4.26
N ASN A 157 10.88 3.35 -4.11
CA ASN A 157 10.15 2.66 -3.03
C ASN A 157 10.27 1.13 -3.13
N ASN A 158 10.22 0.59 -4.35
CA ASN A 158 10.39 -0.84 -4.58
C ASN A 158 11.81 -1.29 -4.19
N ALA A 159 12.85 -0.57 -4.60
CA ALA A 159 14.23 -0.85 -4.22
C ALA A 159 14.46 -0.72 -2.70
N PHE A 160 13.91 0.32 -2.09
CA PHE A 160 13.98 0.54 -0.63
C PHE A 160 13.33 -0.60 0.16
N ASN A 161 12.13 -1.01 -0.24
CA ASN A 161 11.41 -2.10 0.41
C ASN A 161 12.11 -3.46 0.20
N ALA A 162 12.65 -3.71 -1.00
CA ALA A 162 13.42 -4.92 -1.30
C ALA A 162 14.66 -5.02 -0.40
N LEU A 163 15.46 -3.95 -0.32
CA LEU A 163 16.64 -3.89 0.55
C LEU A 163 16.25 -4.11 2.02
N ARG A 164 15.22 -3.43 2.51
CA ARG A 164 14.76 -3.55 3.90
C ARG A 164 14.31 -4.97 4.24
N GLN A 165 13.53 -5.60 3.37
CA GLN A 165 13.09 -6.98 3.56
C GLN A 165 14.27 -7.95 3.55
N TYR A 166 15.22 -7.74 2.64
CA TYR A 166 16.41 -8.58 2.54
C TYR A 166 17.30 -8.46 3.78
N GLN A 167 17.54 -7.23 4.26
CA GLN A 167 18.27 -6.97 5.51
C GLN A 167 17.60 -7.62 6.73
N GLN A 168 16.28 -7.60 6.82
CA GLN A 168 15.57 -8.28 7.90
C GLN A 168 15.75 -9.80 7.85
N ARG A 169 15.73 -10.41 6.66
CA ARG A 169 15.99 -11.83 6.46
C ARG A 169 17.44 -12.18 6.82
N ALA A 170 18.39 -11.39 6.35
CA ALA A 170 19.81 -11.54 6.65
C ALA A 170 20.09 -11.44 8.16
N ALA A 171 19.52 -10.46 8.86
CA ALA A 171 19.67 -10.29 10.30
C ALA A 171 19.11 -11.49 11.09
N LYS A 172 17.98 -12.05 10.66
CA LYS A 172 17.42 -13.27 11.28
C LYS A 172 18.32 -14.47 11.01
N ALA A 173 18.77 -14.67 9.78
CA ALA A 173 19.67 -15.76 9.42
C ALA A 173 21.01 -15.66 10.16
N GLN A 174 21.55 -14.46 10.33
CA GLN A 174 22.78 -14.22 11.10
C GLN A 174 22.63 -14.53 12.58
N ALA A 175 21.47 -14.28 13.18
CA ALA A 175 21.20 -14.62 14.59
C ALA A 175 21.25 -16.13 14.86
N ASP A 176 20.89 -16.94 13.85
CA ASP A 176 20.93 -18.40 13.92
C ASP A 176 22.25 -18.98 13.40
N ALA A 177 23.13 -18.17 12.81
CA ALA A 177 24.33 -18.60 12.10
C ALA A 177 25.31 -19.40 12.97
N ASP A 178 25.57 -18.96 14.19
CA ASP A 178 26.49 -19.62 15.11
C ASP A 178 25.97 -21.02 15.49
N TYR A 179 24.66 -21.15 15.65
CA TYR A 179 24.03 -22.43 15.96
C TYR A 179 24.07 -23.39 14.77
N VAL A 180 23.77 -22.90 13.59
CA VAL A 180 23.85 -23.66 12.32
C VAL A 180 25.29 -24.11 12.08
N ALA A 181 26.27 -23.21 12.22
CA ALA A 181 27.69 -23.51 12.07
C ALA A 181 28.15 -24.58 13.07
N PHE A 182 27.75 -24.47 14.35
CA PHE A 182 28.06 -25.47 15.36
C PHE A 182 27.47 -26.84 15.03
N GLN A 183 26.22 -26.91 14.60
CA GLN A 183 25.59 -28.18 14.21
C GLN A 183 26.24 -28.80 12.97
N TRP A 184 26.53 -27.98 11.98
CA TRP A 184 27.20 -28.42 10.76
C TRP A 184 28.59 -29.02 11.09
N GLN A 185 29.41 -28.28 11.87
CA GLN A 185 30.74 -28.73 12.26
C GLN A 185 30.68 -30.04 13.05
N GLN A 186 29.71 -30.20 13.96
CA GLN A 186 29.55 -31.43 14.72
C GLN A 186 29.25 -32.65 13.84
N LEU A 187 28.42 -32.47 12.79
CA LEU A 187 28.12 -33.57 11.85
C LEU A 187 29.30 -33.85 10.89
N GLU A 188 30.03 -32.80 10.48
CA GLU A 188 31.25 -32.93 9.69
C GLU A 188 32.33 -33.73 10.42
N ASP A 189 32.60 -33.36 11.70
CA ASP A 189 33.58 -34.07 12.56
C ASP A 189 33.19 -35.51 12.84
N ALA A 190 31.92 -35.85 12.76
CA ALA A 190 31.40 -37.18 12.97
C ALA A 190 31.73 -38.16 11.82
N HIS A 191 32.09 -37.67 10.63
CA HIS A 191 32.46 -38.47 9.44
C HIS A 191 31.45 -39.60 9.16
N LEU A 192 30.17 -39.24 9.02
CA LEU A 192 29.06 -40.14 8.88
C LEU A 192 29.16 -40.96 7.59
N GLN A 193 28.89 -42.27 7.69
CA GLN A 193 28.81 -43.17 6.53
C GLN A 193 27.43 -43.83 6.47
N ALA A 194 26.91 -43.98 5.25
CA ALA A 194 25.64 -44.68 5.07
C ALA A 194 25.80 -46.13 5.57
N ASP A 195 24.77 -46.67 6.20
CA ASP A 195 24.68 -48.03 6.72
C ASP A 195 25.68 -48.37 7.85
N GLU A 196 26.53 -47.43 8.30
CA GLU A 196 27.56 -47.65 9.33
C GLU A 196 26.97 -48.22 10.64
N LEU A 197 25.80 -47.79 11.06
CA LEU A 197 25.17 -48.21 12.32
C LEU A 197 24.81 -49.71 12.27
N GLU A 198 24.22 -50.16 11.17
CA GLU A 198 23.81 -51.56 10.99
C GLU A 198 25.05 -52.49 10.93
N GLU A 199 26.12 -52.05 10.28
CA GLU A 199 27.38 -52.79 10.23
C GLU A 199 28.03 -52.89 11.60
N LEU A 200 28.07 -51.80 12.36
CA LEU A 200 28.63 -51.75 13.70
C LEU A 200 27.81 -52.56 14.69
N GLU A 201 26.48 -52.52 14.64
CA GLU A 201 25.62 -53.36 15.50
C GLU A 201 25.79 -54.83 15.21
N ALA A 202 25.96 -55.22 13.95
CA ALA A 202 26.27 -56.60 13.58
C ALA A 202 27.69 -57.03 14.04
N GLU A 203 28.67 -56.11 14.02
CA GLU A 203 30.02 -56.35 14.55
C GLU A 203 30.02 -56.48 16.06
N GLU A 204 29.31 -55.56 16.79
CA GLU A 204 29.14 -55.62 18.23
C GLU A 204 28.55 -56.96 18.67
N TYR A 205 27.45 -57.37 18.02
CA TYR A 205 26.82 -58.66 18.35
C TYR A 205 27.80 -59.84 18.21
N ARG A 206 28.62 -59.90 17.14
CA ARG A 206 29.62 -60.96 16.95
C ARG A 206 30.69 -60.93 17.99
N LEU A 207 31.26 -59.76 18.32
CA LEU A 207 32.32 -59.61 19.31
C LEU A 207 31.85 -59.91 20.74
N ALA A 208 30.67 -59.42 21.14
CA ALA A 208 30.08 -59.70 22.44
C ALA A 208 29.74 -61.19 22.60
N HIS A 209 29.23 -61.83 21.55
CA HIS A 209 28.93 -63.26 21.55
C HIS A 209 30.20 -64.14 21.65
N ALA A 210 31.27 -63.72 20.98
CA ALA A 210 32.60 -64.38 21.11
C ALA A 210 33.15 -64.25 22.54
N GLU A 211 33.00 -63.13 23.20
CA GLU A 211 33.41 -62.91 24.59
C GLU A 211 32.61 -63.81 25.55
N GLU A 212 31.29 -63.91 25.38
CA GLU A 212 30.44 -64.76 26.20
C GLU A 212 30.81 -66.26 26.06
N ILE A 213 31.02 -66.75 24.82
CA ILE A 213 31.45 -68.10 24.54
C ILE A 213 32.81 -68.37 25.21
N GLN A 214 33.79 -67.48 25.00
CA GLN A 214 35.12 -67.65 25.58
C GLN A 214 35.11 -67.68 27.12
N SER A 215 34.31 -66.79 27.75
CA SER A 215 34.11 -66.78 29.21
C SER A 215 33.50 -68.09 29.73
N SER A 216 32.50 -68.60 28.98
CA SER A 216 31.88 -69.89 29.30
C SER A 216 32.83 -71.06 29.17
N LEU A 217 33.63 -71.10 28.11
CA LEU A 217 34.67 -72.13 27.88
C LEU A 217 35.78 -72.06 28.94
N ALA A 218 36.23 -70.82 29.30
CA ALA A 218 37.20 -70.60 30.38
C ALA A 218 36.69 -71.15 31.73
N THR A 219 35.42 -70.90 32.04
CA THR A 219 34.79 -71.42 33.24
C THR A 219 34.72 -72.92 33.24
N ALA A 220 34.36 -73.54 32.11
CA ALA A 220 34.34 -74.99 31.97
C ALA A 220 35.75 -75.62 32.11
N LEU A 221 36.78 -75.05 31.49
CA LEU A 221 38.16 -75.46 31.64
C LEU A 221 38.58 -75.39 33.12
N GLN A 222 38.34 -74.35 33.78
CA GLN A 222 38.66 -74.17 35.23
C GLN A 222 38.00 -75.23 36.10
N GLN A 223 36.72 -75.53 35.86
CA GLN A 223 35.99 -76.54 36.65
C GLN A 223 36.46 -77.96 36.34
N LEU A 224 36.91 -78.26 35.16
CA LEU A 224 37.30 -79.61 34.75
C LEU A 224 38.78 -79.86 34.99
N ASP A 225 39.73 -78.94 34.73
CA ASP A 225 41.17 -79.12 34.73
C ASP A 225 41.91 -78.46 35.91
N SER A 226 41.25 -77.82 36.87
CA SER A 226 41.93 -77.29 38.07
C SER A 226 42.44 -78.39 38.99
N ASP A 227 43.28 -77.98 39.97
CA ASP A 227 43.81 -78.89 41.04
C ASP A 227 42.74 -79.68 41.79
N ASN A 228 41.55 -79.04 41.90
CA ASN A 228 40.37 -79.68 42.50
C ASN A 228 39.27 -79.91 41.45
N GLY A 229 39.62 -79.93 40.19
CA GLY A 229 38.70 -80.12 39.08
C GLY A 229 38.31 -81.61 38.90
N ALA A 230 37.29 -81.78 38.00
CA ALA A 230 36.74 -83.13 37.80
C ALA A 230 37.81 -84.17 37.35
N LEU A 231 38.78 -83.79 36.53
CA LEU A 231 39.85 -84.68 36.09
C LEU A 231 40.74 -85.15 37.28
N SER A 232 41.17 -84.26 38.17
CA SER A 232 41.95 -84.56 39.37
C SER A 232 41.20 -85.47 40.33
N LEU A 233 39.89 -85.22 40.51
CA LEU A 233 39.04 -86.00 41.38
C LEU A 233 38.81 -87.43 40.83
N ILE A 234 38.64 -87.57 39.52
CA ILE A 234 38.48 -88.84 38.88
C ILE A 234 39.83 -89.64 38.97
N HIS A 235 40.93 -88.94 38.72
CA HIS A 235 42.27 -89.57 38.80
C HIS A 235 42.56 -90.01 40.23
N ALA A 236 42.27 -89.19 41.25
CA ALA A 236 42.43 -89.60 42.63
C ALA A 236 41.53 -90.78 43.03
N SER A 237 40.30 -90.81 42.52
CA SER A 237 39.35 -91.88 42.76
C SER A 237 39.80 -93.19 42.09
N LYS A 238 40.33 -93.14 40.91
CA LYS A 238 40.93 -94.26 40.17
C LYS A 238 42.09 -94.79 40.95
N SER A 239 43.05 -93.96 41.35
CA SER A 239 44.23 -94.34 42.11
C SER A 239 43.92 -95.06 43.40
N ALA A 240 42.80 -94.65 44.10
CA ALA A 240 42.36 -95.34 45.33
C ALA A 240 41.76 -96.71 45.12
N ILE A 241 41.23 -97.02 43.90
CA ILE A 241 40.57 -98.32 43.60
C ILE A 241 41.50 -99.26 42.85
N ASP A 242 42.48 -98.74 42.08
CA ASP A 242 43.44 -99.57 41.30
C ASP A 242 44.09 -100.65 42.17
N ASN A 243 44.41 -100.41 43.44
CA ASN A 243 45.01 -101.38 44.34
C ASN A 243 44.04 -102.51 44.76
N CYS A 244 42.73 -102.38 44.45
CA CYS A 244 41.72 -103.36 44.79
C CYS A 244 41.36 -104.37 43.71
N GLN A 245 41.92 -104.28 42.47
CA GLN A 245 41.63 -105.15 41.31
C GLN A 245 40.11 -105.29 41.04
N LEU A 246 39.35 -104.25 41.15
CA LEU A 246 37.89 -104.22 40.93
C LEU A 246 37.58 -103.84 39.42
N PRO A 247 36.59 -104.45 38.76
CA PRO A 247 36.21 -104.17 37.42
C PRO A 247 35.75 -102.75 37.13
N ILE A 248 35.49 -101.95 38.21
CA ILE A 248 35.09 -100.57 38.17
C ILE A 248 36.28 -99.64 37.80
N ALA A 249 37.54 -100.07 38.03
CA ALA A 249 38.73 -99.28 37.68
C ALA A 249 38.84 -99.05 36.17
N ASP A 250 38.56 -100.04 35.36
CA ASP A 250 38.55 -99.89 33.89
C ASP A 250 37.51 -98.87 33.41
N ARG A 251 36.39 -98.77 34.13
CA ARG A 251 35.38 -97.78 33.77
C ARG A 251 35.82 -96.38 34.12
N LEU A 252 36.52 -96.20 35.29
CA LEU A 252 37.09 -94.90 35.67
C LEU A 252 38.20 -94.47 34.73
N ASP A 253 39.00 -95.46 34.17
CA ASP A 253 39.98 -95.17 33.19
C ASP A 253 39.36 -94.66 31.86
N SER A 254 38.29 -95.33 31.45
CA SER A 254 37.52 -94.87 30.28
C SER A 254 36.95 -93.44 30.42
N VAL A 255 36.45 -93.12 31.64
CA VAL A 255 35.93 -91.78 31.92
C VAL A 255 37.05 -90.72 31.96
N GLU A 256 38.25 -91.08 32.50
CA GLU A 256 39.42 -90.21 32.52
C GLU A 256 39.90 -89.89 31.09
N ILE A 257 39.96 -90.88 30.22
CA ILE A 257 40.33 -90.69 28.82
C ILE A 257 39.30 -89.80 28.10
N GLU A 258 38.02 -90.12 28.25
CA GLU A 258 36.92 -89.30 27.63
C GLU A 258 36.92 -87.82 28.11
N LEU A 259 37.18 -87.65 29.43
CA LEU A 259 37.25 -86.29 29.96
C LEU A 259 38.46 -85.52 29.44
N LYS A 260 39.61 -86.15 29.23
CA LYS A 260 40.80 -85.56 28.58
C LYS A 260 40.50 -85.14 27.17
N ASP A 261 39.74 -85.96 26.45
CA ASP A 261 39.35 -85.68 25.06
C ASP A 261 38.39 -84.47 25.01
N ILE A 262 37.39 -84.44 25.87
CA ILE A 262 36.48 -83.29 26.06
C ILE A 262 37.26 -82.00 26.40
N LEU A 263 38.23 -82.11 27.33
CA LEU A 263 39.07 -80.95 27.69
C LEU A 263 39.88 -80.45 26.52
N SER A 264 40.45 -81.34 25.70
CA SER A 264 41.16 -80.95 24.49
C SER A 264 40.27 -80.26 23.49
N ASP A 265 39.03 -80.74 23.35
CA ASP A 265 38.06 -80.13 22.47
C ASP A 265 37.64 -78.74 22.96
N ILE A 266 37.39 -78.61 24.27
CA ILE A 266 37.07 -77.28 24.87
C ILE A 266 38.26 -76.35 24.71
N GLN A 267 39.50 -76.81 24.98
CA GLN A 267 40.67 -75.95 24.82
C GLN A 267 40.82 -75.49 23.36
N ARG A 268 40.58 -76.39 22.39
CA ARG A 268 40.64 -76.07 20.97
C ARG A 268 39.59 -75.07 20.52
N LEU A 269 38.40 -75.17 21.08
CA LEU A 269 37.34 -74.19 20.88
C LEU A 269 37.67 -72.81 21.53
N TYR A 270 38.21 -72.81 22.73
CA TYR A 270 38.67 -71.61 23.44
C TYR A 270 39.74 -70.87 22.64
N ASP A 271 40.79 -71.62 22.12
CA ASP A 271 41.88 -71.02 21.35
C ASP A 271 41.46 -70.53 19.95
N ARG A 272 40.38 -71.07 19.38
CA ARG A 272 39.79 -70.63 18.10
C ARG A 272 38.82 -69.42 18.25
N THR A 273 38.32 -69.14 19.41
CA THR A 273 37.42 -68.01 19.66
C THR A 273 38.28 -66.78 19.84
N GLU A 274 38.44 -66.00 18.78
CA GLU A 274 39.14 -64.71 18.86
C GLU A 274 38.33 -63.70 19.69
N ARG A 275 38.98 -63.15 20.70
CA ARG A 275 38.45 -62.09 21.55
C ARG A 275 39.21 -60.80 21.28
N ASP A 276 38.48 -59.75 20.90
CA ASP A 276 39.05 -58.41 20.76
C ASP A 276 38.25 -57.39 21.60
N PRO A 277 38.53 -57.31 22.91
CA PRO A 277 37.82 -56.40 23.80
C PRO A 277 38.07 -54.92 23.49
N MET A 278 39.24 -54.56 22.93
CA MET A 278 39.52 -53.21 22.54
C MET A 278 38.68 -52.79 21.31
N ARG A 279 38.51 -53.73 20.36
CA ARG A 279 37.65 -53.46 19.21
C ARG A 279 36.18 -53.39 19.60
N LEU A 280 35.71 -54.22 20.55
CA LEU A 280 34.34 -54.16 21.07
C LEU A 280 34.08 -52.82 21.74
N GLU A 281 34.99 -52.31 22.56
CA GLU A 281 34.87 -51.00 23.22
C GLU A 281 34.80 -49.87 22.15
N GLN A 282 35.67 -49.89 21.14
CA GLN A 282 35.64 -48.90 20.02
C GLN A 282 34.31 -48.90 19.26
N VAL A 283 33.78 -50.10 18.96
CA VAL A 283 32.50 -50.26 18.27
C VAL A 283 31.36 -49.70 19.12
N GLN A 284 31.34 -50.02 20.40
CA GLN A 284 30.31 -49.52 21.37
C GLN A 284 30.39 -48.00 21.53
N GLU A 285 31.57 -47.42 21.64
CA GLU A 285 31.75 -45.97 21.70
C GLU A 285 31.22 -45.30 20.42
N ARG A 286 31.52 -45.88 19.26
CA ARG A 286 31.07 -45.36 17.96
C ARG A 286 29.55 -45.43 17.81
N ILE A 287 28.93 -46.57 18.15
CA ILE A 287 27.47 -46.76 18.19
C ILE A 287 26.82 -45.73 19.13
N SER A 288 27.35 -45.58 20.35
CA SER A 288 26.83 -44.62 21.34
C SER A 288 26.91 -43.20 20.84
N MET A 289 27.99 -42.80 20.16
CA MET A 289 28.15 -41.48 19.55
C MET A 289 27.11 -41.24 18.46
N LEU A 290 26.92 -42.20 17.51
CA LEU A 290 25.94 -42.09 16.43
C LEU A 290 24.50 -41.99 16.96
N GLN A 291 24.14 -42.85 17.94
CA GLN A 291 22.82 -42.80 18.60
C GLN A 291 22.58 -41.49 19.36
N THR A 292 23.61 -40.91 19.96
CA THR A 292 23.56 -39.62 20.64
C THR A 292 23.31 -38.49 19.62
N LEU A 293 23.95 -38.50 18.48
CA LEU A 293 23.74 -37.55 17.39
C LEU A 293 22.30 -37.65 16.85
N MET A 294 21.84 -38.89 16.55
CA MET A 294 20.48 -39.13 16.06
C MET A 294 19.42 -38.61 17.06
N LYS A 295 19.60 -38.87 18.35
CA LYS A 295 18.69 -38.37 19.40
C LYS A 295 18.72 -36.86 19.52
N LYS A 296 19.91 -36.25 19.46
CA LYS A 296 20.10 -34.80 19.55
C LYS A 296 19.40 -34.09 18.38
N HIS A 297 19.56 -34.61 17.18
CA HIS A 297 18.97 -34.03 15.96
C HIS A 297 17.54 -34.55 15.67
N ARG A 298 17.00 -35.46 16.53
CA ARG A 298 15.64 -36.03 16.41
C ARG A 298 15.40 -36.74 15.07
N VAL A 299 16.40 -37.45 14.60
CA VAL A 299 16.35 -38.27 13.39
C VAL A 299 16.41 -39.75 13.75
N GLN A 300 15.99 -40.63 12.85
CA GLN A 300 15.89 -42.05 13.11
C GLN A 300 16.97 -42.88 12.38
N THR A 301 17.64 -42.30 11.39
CA THR A 301 18.63 -42.99 10.57
C THR A 301 19.88 -42.14 10.33
N ILE A 302 21.02 -42.82 10.02
CA ILE A 302 22.25 -42.11 9.62
C ILE A 302 22.05 -41.36 8.30
N ALA A 303 21.25 -41.89 7.39
CA ALA A 303 20.91 -41.21 6.13
C ALA A 303 20.24 -39.87 6.36
N GLU A 304 19.36 -39.79 7.38
CA GLU A 304 18.73 -38.51 7.77
C GLU A 304 19.74 -37.54 8.38
N LEU A 305 20.75 -38.00 9.14
CA LEU A 305 21.85 -37.17 9.64
C LEU A 305 22.69 -36.59 8.50
N ILE A 306 22.98 -37.40 7.48
CA ILE A 306 23.72 -36.98 6.28
C ILE A 306 22.93 -35.94 5.51
N ALA A 307 21.63 -36.16 5.29
CA ALA A 307 20.76 -35.20 4.62
C ALA A 307 20.68 -33.85 5.41
N LEU A 308 20.60 -33.92 6.75
CA LEU A 308 20.65 -32.74 7.60
C LEU A 308 21.99 -32.00 7.50
N HIS A 309 23.10 -32.72 7.44
CA HIS A 309 24.42 -32.12 7.25
C HIS A 309 24.51 -31.35 5.91
N GLU A 310 24.00 -31.95 4.82
CA GLU A 310 23.92 -31.26 3.53
C GLU A 310 23.03 -30.00 3.57
N GLU A 311 21.86 -30.10 4.22
CA GLU A 311 20.96 -28.96 4.39
C GLU A 311 21.62 -27.80 5.16
N LEU A 312 22.28 -28.11 6.29
CA LEU A 312 23.03 -27.12 7.07
C LEU A 312 24.18 -26.51 6.26
N GLY A 313 24.84 -27.28 5.43
CA GLY A 313 25.88 -26.80 4.51
C GLY A 313 25.35 -25.79 3.49
N LEU A 314 24.18 -26.05 2.92
CA LEU A 314 23.50 -25.10 2.01
C LEU A 314 23.08 -23.81 2.74
N GLN A 315 22.62 -23.92 3.99
CA GLN A 315 22.29 -22.76 4.80
C GLN A 315 23.55 -21.90 5.09
N MET A 316 24.68 -22.53 5.39
CA MET A 316 25.97 -21.83 5.56
C MET A 316 26.42 -21.09 4.28
N GLN A 317 26.25 -21.69 3.11
CA GLN A 317 26.54 -21.04 1.84
C GLN A 317 25.65 -19.81 1.60
N GLN A 318 24.36 -19.91 1.91
CA GLN A 318 23.42 -18.79 1.79
C GLN A 318 23.80 -17.62 2.68
N LEU A 319 24.32 -17.86 3.89
CA LEU A 319 24.79 -16.81 4.81
C LEU A 319 25.91 -15.96 4.18
N ASN A 320 26.82 -16.58 3.47
CA ASN A 320 27.92 -15.89 2.79
C ASN A 320 27.46 -15.00 1.63
N ASN A 321 26.31 -15.30 1.01
CA ASN A 321 25.79 -14.54 -0.13
C ASN A 321 24.99 -13.30 0.30
N TYR A 322 24.58 -13.19 1.57
CA TYR A 322 23.78 -12.04 2.04
C TYR A 322 24.50 -10.72 1.89
N ASP A 323 25.81 -10.66 2.15
CA ASP A 323 26.57 -9.42 2.07
C ASP A 323 26.70 -8.93 0.62
N GLU A 324 26.91 -9.83 -0.33
CA GLU A 324 26.98 -9.49 -1.77
C GLU A 324 25.63 -9.00 -2.29
N ASP A 325 24.54 -9.67 -1.92
CA ASP A 325 23.20 -9.28 -2.32
C ASP A 325 22.78 -7.94 -1.69
N ILE A 326 23.11 -7.70 -0.42
CA ILE A 326 22.88 -6.41 0.24
C ILE A 326 23.64 -5.30 -0.49
N ALA A 327 24.91 -5.52 -0.84
CA ALA A 327 25.71 -4.53 -1.57
C ALA A 327 25.10 -4.24 -2.96
N ARG A 328 24.62 -5.25 -3.68
CA ARG A 328 23.92 -5.09 -4.95
C ARG A 328 22.63 -4.28 -4.80
N LEU A 329 21.77 -4.64 -3.84
CA LEU A 329 20.52 -3.94 -3.56
C LEU A 329 20.73 -2.49 -3.09
N GLN A 330 21.80 -2.22 -2.34
CA GLN A 330 22.22 -0.86 -1.99
C GLN A 330 22.60 -0.05 -3.23
N GLY A 331 23.31 -0.68 -4.16
CA GLY A 331 23.63 -0.06 -5.45
C GLY A 331 22.40 0.27 -6.29
N GLU A 332 21.45 -0.64 -6.36
CA GLU A 332 20.16 -0.43 -7.04
C GLU A 332 19.34 0.70 -6.40
N LEU A 333 19.30 0.75 -5.06
CA LEU A 333 18.63 1.83 -4.33
C LEU A 333 19.29 3.19 -4.59
N GLU A 334 20.61 3.27 -4.57
CA GLU A 334 21.32 4.52 -4.84
C GLU A 334 21.08 5.01 -6.28
N GLN A 335 21.08 4.10 -7.25
CA GLN A 335 20.75 4.43 -8.64
C GLN A 335 19.30 4.92 -8.78
N ALA A 336 18.35 4.24 -8.14
CA ALA A 336 16.94 4.66 -8.13
C ALA A 336 16.77 6.04 -7.47
N LYS A 337 17.50 6.32 -6.38
CA LYS A 337 17.52 7.61 -5.69
C LYS A 337 18.07 8.73 -6.58
N GLN A 338 19.13 8.48 -7.33
CA GLN A 338 19.69 9.44 -8.27
C GLN A 338 18.70 9.77 -9.40
N THR A 339 18.03 8.75 -9.95
CA THR A 339 16.98 8.93 -10.96
C THR A 339 15.81 9.73 -10.41
N LEU A 340 15.35 9.42 -9.20
CA LEU A 340 14.29 10.16 -8.51
C LEU A 340 14.69 11.61 -8.25
N SER A 341 15.92 11.86 -7.81
CA SER A 341 16.42 13.23 -7.58
C SER A 341 16.43 14.04 -8.87
N ALA A 342 16.87 13.45 -9.97
CA ALA A 342 16.87 14.14 -11.28
C ALA A 342 15.44 14.46 -11.75
N ALA A 343 14.51 13.53 -11.60
CA ALA A 343 13.09 13.75 -11.92
C ALA A 343 12.46 14.82 -11.01
N ALA A 344 12.78 14.82 -9.70
CA ALA A 344 12.34 15.83 -8.77
C ALA A 344 12.88 17.23 -9.12
N ASP A 345 14.14 17.33 -9.52
CA ASP A 345 14.75 18.61 -9.93
C ASP A 345 14.09 19.14 -11.21
N ALA A 346 13.78 18.29 -12.18
CA ALA A 346 13.06 18.66 -13.39
C ALA A 346 11.64 19.17 -13.06
N LEU A 347 10.90 18.46 -12.20
CA LEU A 347 9.57 18.85 -11.75
C LEU A 347 9.61 20.19 -10.98
N THR A 348 10.56 20.37 -10.07
CA THR A 348 10.79 21.64 -9.35
C THR A 348 11.11 22.79 -10.31
N ALA A 349 11.92 22.55 -11.34
CA ALA A 349 12.26 23.55 -12.34
C ALA A 349 11.03 23.99 -13.15
N SER A 350 10.17 23.06 -13.55
CA SER A 350 8.92 23.37 -14.26
C SER A 350 7.98 24.22 -13.41
N ARG A 351 7.81 23.91 -12.12
CA ARG A 351 7.03 24.67 -11.15
C ARG A 351 7.59 26.09 -10.93
N LYS A 352 8.91 26.20 -10.74
CA LYS A 352 9.58 27.51 -10.58
C LYS A 352 9.45 28.40 -11.79
N LYS A 353 9.43 27.86 -13.01
CA LYS A 353 9.28 28.60 -14.25
C LYS A 353 8.00 29.44 -14.28
N VAL A 354 6.88 28.92 -13.78
CA VAL A 354 5.59 29.63 -13.77
C VAL A 354 5.41 30.53 -12.54
N CYS A 355 6.15 30.28 -11.47
CA CYS A 355 6.08 31.09 -10.24
C CYS A 355 7.06 32.28 -10.24
N SER A 356 8.20 32.16 -10.92
CA SER A 356 9.21 33.23 -10.97
C SER A 356 8.82 34.31 -11.97
N PRO A 357 9.06 35.61 -11.67
CA PRO A 357 8.90 36.67 -12.66
C PRO A 357 9.93 36.47 -13.78
N THR A 358 9.46 36.19 -14.98
CA THR A 358 10.33 36.19 -16.16
C THR A 358 10.75 37.62 -16.44
N PRO A 359 12.03 37.98 -16.57
CA PRO A 359 12.42 39.30 -17.04
C PRO A 359 11.97 39.44 -18.50
N SER A 360 10.80 40.01 -18.72
CA SER A 360 10.30 40.29 -20.05
C SER A 360 11.09 41.46 -20.62
N LEU A 361 12.01 41.19 -21.50
CA LEU A 361 12.49 42.13 -22.47
C LEU A 361 11.36 42.38 -23.49
N SER A 362 10.71 43.55 -23.36
CA SER A 362 9.87 44.22 -24.37
C SER A 362 8.91 43.36 -25.21
N GLY A 363 7.65 43.34 -24.78
CA GLY A 363 6.55 42.86 -25.62
C GLY A 363 5.35 42.43 -24.78
N GLY A 364 4.35 43.33 -24.64
CA GLY A 364 3.19 43.15 -23.79
C GLY A 364 2.28 41.97 -24.21
N GLY A 365 2.58 40.80 -23.69
CA GLY A 365 1.69 39.65 -23.78
C GLY A 365 1.52 39.04 -22.37
N ARG A 366 0.29 38.67 -22.00
CA ARG A 366 -0.06 37.98 -20.75
C ARG A 366 0.67 36.65 -20.56
N GLU A 367 1.26 36.10 -21.62
CA GLU A 367 1.81 34.72 -21.65
C GLU A 367 3.17 34.52 -20.94
N GLY A 368 3.85 35.60 -20.54
CA GLY A 368 5.14 35.50 -19.83
C GLY A 368 5.11 35.96 -18.38
N ALA A 369 3.95 36.36 -17.85
CA ALA A 369 3.84 36.85 -16.47
C ALA A 369 3.70 35.68 -15.47
N SER A 370 4.40 35.79 -14.32
CA SER A 370 4.27 34.81 -13.23
C SER A 370 2.83 34.67 -12.73
N ILE A 371 2.49 33.54 -12.13
CA ILE A 371 1.19 33.29 -11.47
C ILE A 371 0.83 34.47 -10.56
N ALA A 372 1.76 34.89 -9.72
CA ALA A 372 1.54 36.02 -8.79
C ALA A 372 1.18 37.32 -9.51
N ALA A 373 1.90 37.67 -10.57
CA ALA A 373 1.65 38.89 -11.35
C ALA A 373 0.26 38.88 -12.01
N ARG A 374 -0.15 37.74 -12.58
CA ARG A 374 -1.49 37.57 -13.19
C ARG A 374 -2.59 37.70 -12.14
N LEU A 375 -2.44 37.03 -10.99
CA LEU A 375 -3.39 37.10 -9.88
C LEU A 375 -3.53 38.54 -9.32
N ILE A 376 -2.43 39.28 -9.18
CA ILE A 376 -2.46 40.68 -8.72
C ILE A 376 -3.29 41.53 -9.67
N VAL A 377 -3.07 41.41 -10.98
CA VAL A 377 -3.82 42.19 -11.99
C VAL A 377 -5.32 41.90 -11.93
N ASP A 378 -5.70 40.62 -11.84
CA ASP A 378 -7.10 40.24 -11.81
C ASP A 378 -7.77 40.62 -10.47
N MET A 379 -7.05 40.50 -9.33
CA MET A 379 -7.52 40.96 -8.02
C MET A 379 -7.73 42.48 -7.99
N GLN A 380 -6.86 43.26 -8.62
CA GLN A 380 -7.04 44.71 -8.73
C GLN A 380 -8.31 45.07 -9.51
N ARG A 381 -8.62 44.35 -10.59
CA ARG A 381 -9.89 44.49 -11.35
C ARG A 381 -11.10 44.18 -10.49
N LEU A 382 -10.96 43.22 -9.57
CA LEU A 382 -11.98 42.82 -8.60
C LEU A 382 -12.03 43.72 -7.34
N GLY A 383 -11.42 44.92 -7.43
CA GLY A 383 -11.52 45.94 -6.38
C GLY A 383 -10.55 45.84 -5.22
N VAL A 384 -9.64 44.85 -5.24
CA VAL A 384 -8.57 44.74 -4.24
C VAL A 384 -7.34 45.49 -4.74
N LYS A 385 -7.41 46.83 -4.65
CA LYS A 385 -6.43 47.75 -5.26
C LYS A 385 -4.99 47.54 -4.84
N HIS A 386 -4.77 47.02 -3.63
CA HIS A 386 -3.44 46.81 -3.06
C HIS A 386 -3.12 45.34 -2.86
N ALA A 387 -3.79 44.46 -3.63
CA ALA A 387 -3.53 43.06 -3.59
C ALA A 387 -2.04 42.77 -3.85
N ASN A 388 -1.44 42.00 -2.97
CA ASN A 388 -0.11 41.46 -3.15
C ASN A 388 -0.18 39.93 -2.99
N VAL A 389 0.37 39.20 -3.97
CA VAL A 389 0.37 37.72 -4.02
C VAL A 389 1.79 37.28 -4.25
N ALA A 390 2.20 36.23 -3.55
CA ALA A 390 3.45 35.54 -3.83
C ALA A 390 3.21 34.02 -3.81
N VAL A 391 3.87 33.29 -4.66
CA VAL A 391 3.90 31.83 -4.63
C VAL A 391 5.31 31.42 -4.22
N GLN A 392 5.41 30.85 -3.04
CA GLN A 392 6.68 30.39 -2.49
C GLN A 392 6.81 28.88 -2.72
N ILE A 393 7.95 28.45 -3.27
CA ILE A 393 8.31 27.04 -3.45
C ILE A 393 9.53 26.78 -2.60
N THR A 394 9.38 25.92 -1.59
CA THR A 394 10.45 25.54 -0.67
C THR A 394 10.75 24.05 -0.86
N PRO A 395 12.00 23.67 -1.18
CA PRO A 395 12.35 22.27 -1.28
C PRO A 395 12.28 21.59 0.09
N THR A 396 11.74 20.39 0.15
CA THR A 396 11.76 19.51 1.31
C THR A 396 12.96 18.57 1.26
N GLU A 397 13.37 18.03 2.41
CA GLU A 397 14.44 17.03 2.47
C GLU A 397 13.98 15.67 1.96
N ASP A 398 12.72 15.34 2.20
CA ASP A 398 12.12 14.05 1.87
C ASP A 398 11.39 14.07 0.53
N PHE A 399 11.46 12.96 -0.19
CA PHE A 399 10.65 12.73 -1.38
C PHE A 399 9.23 12.33 -0.96
N THR A 400 8.24 13.02 -1.50
CA THR A 400 6.81 12.71 -1.30
C THR A 400 6.21 12.11 -2.59
N PRO A 401 5.01 11.53 -2.57
CA PRO A 401 4.36 11.05 -3.80
C PRO A 401 4.16 12.13 -4.88
N THR A 402 4.20 13.42 -4.50
CA THR A 402 3.94 14.56 -5.39
C THR A 402 5.17 15.43 -5.68
N GLY A 403 6.35 14.99 -5.28
CA GLY A 403 7.59 15.75 -5.46
C GLY A 403 8.33 16.03 -4.17
N LYS A 404 9.28 16.94 -4.22
CA LYS A 404 10.05 17.43 -3.07
C LYS A 404 9.80 18.91 -2.77
N ASP A 405 8.69 19.47 -3.26
CA ASP A 405 8.39 20.89 -3.13
C ASP A 405 7.19 21.11 -2.18
N ASP A 406 7.37 21.99 -1.21
CA ASP A 406 6.30 22.62 -0.46
C ASP A 406 5.92 23.93 -1.17
N VAL A 407 4.67 24.05 -1.58
CA VAL A 407 4.14 25.19 -2.33
C VAL A 407 3.14 25.95 -1.48
N GLN A 408 3.41 27.24 -1.26
CA GLN A 408 2.56 28.10 -0.44
C GLN A 408 2.17 29.36 -1.18
N PHE A 409 0.85 29.64 -1.23
CA PHE A 409 0.31 30.91 -1.68
C PHE A 409 0.24 31.87 -0.50
N LEU A 410 0.92 33.01 -0.67
CA LEU A 410 0.93 34.10 0.28
C LEU A 410 0.11 35.27 -0.28
N PHE A 411 -0.70 35.89 0.56
CA PHE A 411 -1.60 36.95 0.16
C PHE A 411 -1.64 38.09 1.20
N ALA A 412 -1.74 39.30 0.69
CA ALA A 412 -2.08 40.49 1.46
C ALA A 412 -3.03 41.38 0.64
N ALA A 413 -4.12 41.84 1.25
CA ALA A 413 -5.12 42.64 0.58
C ALA A 413 -4.83 44.17 0.65
N ASN A 414 -4.03 44.62 1.65
CA ASN A 414 -3.79 46.03 1.97
C ASN A 414 -2.30 46.32 2.07
N LEU A 415 -1.92 47.60 1.79
CA LEU A 415 -0.52 48.08 1.82
C LEU A 415 0.22 47.85 3.14
N ASN A 416 -0.52 47.90 4.26
CA ASN A 416 0.05 47.80 5.61
C ASN A 416 0.05 46.36 6.16
N GLN A 417 -0.29 45.38 5.33
CA GLN A 417 -0.30 43.97 5.72
C GLN A 417 0.92 43.25 5.13
N SER A 418 1.60 42.46 5.96
CA SER A 418 2.60 41.52 5.50
C SER A 418 1.91 40.37 4.75
N LEU A 419 2.62 39.80 3.79
CA LEU A 419 2.20 38.53 3.13
C LEU A 419 2.03 37.42 4.18
N ARG A 420 0.88 36.79 4.19
CA ARG A 420 0.52 35.67 5.07
C ARG A 420 0.03 34.50 4.24
N ARG A 421 0.08 33.30 4.78
CA ARG A 421 -0.55 32.14 4.15
C ARG A 421 -2.02 32.42 3.90
N VAL A 422 -2.53 32.03 2.75
CA VAL A 422 -3.95 32.27 2.39
C VAL A 422 -4.89 31.67 3.43
N ALA A 423 -4.53 30.54 4.04
CA ALA A 423 -5.28 29.92 5.13
C ALA A 423 -5.46 30.80 6.38
N GLU A 424 -4.57 31.78 6.59
CA GLU A 424 -4.57 32.68 7.76
C GLU A 424 -5.30 34.01 7.50
N VAL A 425 -5.80 34.21 6.28
CA VAL A 425 -6.48 35.44 5.89
C VAL A 425 -7.96 35.40 6.32
N ALA A 426 -8.38 36.34 7.12
CA ALA A 426 -9.70 36.35 7.77
C ALA A 426 -10.87 36.81 6.88
N SER A 427 -10.61 37.42 5.70
CA SER A 427 -11.67 38.04 4.86
C SER A 427 -12.20 37.05 3.81
N GLY A 428 -13.38 36.49 4.05
CA GLY A 428 -14.04 35.56 3.14
C GLY A 428 -14.25 36.11 1.72
N GLY A 429 -14.66 37.39 1.59
CA GLY A 429 -14.87 38.01 0.27
C GLY A 429 -13.59 38.23 -0.55
N GLU A 430 -12.44 38.47 0.10
CA GLU A 430 -11.16 38.61 -0.58
C GLU A 430 -10.63 37.23 -1.05
N ILE A 431 -10.82 36.20 -0.23
CA ILE A 431 -10.46 34.84 -0.56
C ILE A 431 -11.32 34.29 -1.71
N SER A 432 -12.63 34.57 -1.72
CA SER A 432 -13.51 34.16 -2.83
C SER A 432 -13.11 34.82 -4.16
N ARG A 433 -12.73 36.11 -4.13
CA ARG A 433 -12.19 36.77 -5.33
C ARG A 433 -10.84 36.22 -5.78
N LEU A 434 -9.94 35.92 -4.84
CA LEU A 434 -8.66 35.24 -5.15
C LEU A 434 -8.91 33.87 -5.77
N MET A 435 -9.85 33.09 -5.25
CA MET A 435 -10.21 31.79 -5.80
C MET A 435 -10.78 31.92 -7.23
N LEU A 436 -11.64 32.91 -7.49
CA LEU A 436 -12.14 33.20 -8.84
C LEU A 436 -10.98 33.48 -9.80
N CYS A 437 -10.00 34.29 -9.42
CA CYS A 437 -8.83 34.59 -10.22
C CYS A 437 -7.98 33.34 -10.47
N ILE A 438 -7.78 32.48 -9.45
CA ILE A 438 -7.06 31.22 -9.58
C ILE A 438 -7.79 30.28 -10.55
N LYS A 439 -9.11 30.13 -10.42
CA LYS A 439 -9.92 29.30 -11.33
C LYS A 439 -9.89 29.82 -12.77
N ALA A 440 -9.93 31.14 -12.97
CA ALA A 440 -9.76 31.75 -14.28
C ALA A 440 -8.38 31.43 -14.89
N LEU A 441 -7.36 31.39 -14.05
CA LEU A 441 -6.00 31.06 -14.46
C LEU A 441 -5.86 29.59 -14.90
N ILE A 442 -6.41 28.66 -14.10
CA ILE A 442 -6.40 27.22 -14.41
C ILE A 442 -7.27 26.91 -15.62
N ALA A 443 -8.41 27.57 -15.78
CA ALA A 443 -9.30 27.37 -16.90
C ALA A 443 -8.62 27.64 -18.26
N SER A 444 -7.60 28.48 -18.31
CA SER A 444 -6.85 28.78 -19.53
C SER A 444 -5.84 27.68 -19.92
N THR A 445 -5.56 26.71 -19.06
CA THR A 445 -4.56 25.65 -19.30
C THR A 445 -5.19 24.28 -19.59
N ASN A 446 -5.50 23.53 -18.58
CA ASN A 446 -6.14 22.23 -18.70
C ASN A 446 -7.08 22.02 -17.49
N GLY A 447 -8.31 22.38 -17.62
CA GLY A 447 -9.18 22.32 -16.47
C GLY A 447 -10.44 21.50 -16.73
N LEU A 448 -11.23 21.41 -15.68
CA LEU A 448 -12.47 20.65 -15.61
C LEU A 448 -13.51 21.18 -16.62
N PRO A 449 -14.34 20.29 -17.20
CA PRO A 449 -15.32 20.71 -18.21
C PRO A 449 -16.45 21.58 -17.65
N THR A 450 -16.79 21.46 -16.35
CA THR A 450 -17.86 22.26 -15.70
C THR A 450 -17.38 22.89 -14.41
N ILE A 451 -17.64 24.18 -14.22
CA ILE A 451 -17.37 24.92 -12.99
C ILE A 451 -18.67 25.59 -12.52
N ILE A 452 -19.03 25.39 -11.25
CA ILE A 452 -20.17 26.03 -10.60
C ILE A 452 -19.67 27.02 -9.55
N PHE A 453 -20.11 28.27 -9.64
CA PHE A 453 -19.84 29.30 -8.66
C PHE A 453 -21.09 29.58 -7.83
N ASP A 454 -21.01 29.41 -6.52
CA ASP A 454 -22.12 29.62 -5.59
C ASP A 454 -21.88 30.86 -4.71
N GLU A 455 -22.67 31.89 -4.93
CA GLU A 455 -22.72 33.13 -4.11
C GLU A 455 -21.33 33.76 -3.82
N ILE A 456 -20.38 33.62 -4.77
CA ILE A 456 -19.02 34.21 -4.62
C ILE A 456 -19.03 35.73 -4.74
N ASP A 457 -20.16 36.31 -5.14
CA ASP A 457 -20.42 37.73 -5.33
C ASP A 457 -20.97 38.43 -4.05
N THR A 458 -21.03 37.72 -2.93
CA THR A 458 -21.50 38.27 -1.65
C THR A 458 -20.62 39.44 -1.16
N GLY A 459 -21.26 40.59 -0.84
CA GLY A 459 -20.56 41.76 -0.33
C GLY A 459 -19.80 42.59 -1.38
N VAL A 460 -20.12 42.44 -2.67
CA VAL A 460 -19.46 43.16 -3.77
C VAL A 460 -20.35 44.28 -4.30
N SER A 461 -19.76 45.39 -4.71
CA SER A 461 -20.48 46.52 -5.31
C SER A 461 -20.70 46.31 -6.81
N GLY A 462 -21.68 47.03 -7.40
CA GLY A 462 -22.11 46.85 -8.80
C GLY A 462 -21.00 46.84 -9.85
N ALA A 463 -19.99 47.70 -9.76
CA ALA A 463 -18.89 47.75 -10.71
C ALA A 463 -17.97 46.50 -10.61
N ILE A 464 -17.71 46.02 -9.38
CA ILE A 464 -16.91 44.83 -9.14
C ILE A 464 -17.68 43.59 -9.58
N ALA A 465 -18.99 43.51 -9.29
CA ALA A 465 -19.85 42.42 -9.75
C ALA A 465 -19.85 42.27 -11.29
N SER A 466 -19.88 43.42 -12.02
CA SER A 466 -19.77 43.41 -13.48
C SER A 466 -18.42 42.83 -13.97
N GLN A 467 -17.31 43.12 -13.28
CA GLN A 467 -15.99 42.54 -13.61
C GLN A 467 -15.93 41.06 -13.27
N MET A 468 -16.56 40.62 -12.17
CA MET A 468 -16.66 39.17 -11.85
C MET A 468 -17.43 38.44 -12.94
N GLY A 469 -18.57 38.94 -13.38
CA GLY A 469 -19.34 38.39 -14.48
C GLY A 469 -18.52 38.31 -15.79
N GLU A 470 -17.67 39.31 -16.05
CA GLU A 470 -16.79 39.33 -17.23
C GLU A 470 -15.70 38.25 -17.13
N ILE A 471 -15.10 38.03 -15.94
CA ILE A 471 -14.13 36.96 -15.74
C ILE A 471 -14.83 35.60 -15.91
N MET A 472 -16.01 35.37 -15.35
CA MET A 472 -16.78 34.15 -15.52
C MET A 472 -17.12 33.90 -17.00
N ARG A 473 -17.51 34.93 -17.76
CA ARG A 473 -17.74 34.84 -19.19
C ARG A 473 -16.47 34.47 -19.98
N GLN A 474 -15.32 34.99 -19.56
CA GLN A 474 -14.03 34.59 -20.16
C GLN A 474 -13.69 33.13 -19.88
N ILE A 475 -13.97 32.62 -18.68
CA ILE A 475 -13.83 31.19 -18.37
C ILE A 475 -14.79 30.37 -19.24
N ALA A 476 -16.02 30.86 -19.41
CA ALA A 476 -17.09 30.19 -20.15
C ALA A 476 -16.81 30.06 -21.66
N ALA A 477 -15.91 30.86 -22.21
CA ALA A 477 -15.48 30.74 -23.60
C ALA A 477 -14.82 29.37 -23.95
N SER A 478 -14.30 28.68 -22.94
CA SER A 478 -13.64 27.36 -23.12
C SER A 478 -14.27 26.24 -22.29
N ARG A 479 -15.22 26.55 -21.40
CA ARG A 479 -15.79 25.60 -20.43
C ARG A 479 -17.21 25.96 -20.11
N GLN A 480 -17.96 25.03 -19.55
CA GLN A 480 -19.26 25.32 -18.98
C GLN A 480 -19.10 26.01 -17.63
N VAL A 481 -19.69 27.18 -17.47
CA VAL A 481 -19.76 27.92 -16.19
C VAL A 481 -21.21 28.09 -15.79
N ILE A 482 -21.54 27.70 -14.54
CA ILE A 482 -22.85 27.93 -13.93
C ILE A 482 -22.64 28.81 -12.72
N SER A 483 -23.20 30.04 -12.71
CA SER A 483 -23.11 30.95 -11.57
C SER A 483 -24.45 31.10 -10.84
N ILE A 484 -24.48 30.77 -9.57
CA ILE A 484 -25.60 31.07 -8.70
C ILE A 484 -25.36 32.45 -8.10
N THR A 485 -26.21 33.42 -8.44
CA THR A 485 -26.02 34.82 -8.12
C THR A 485 -27.32 35.49 -7.71
N HIS A 486 -27.19 36.52 -6.91
CA HIS A 486 -28.27 37.46 -6.61
C HIS A 486 -28.02 38.85 -7.21
N LEU A 487 -26.88 39.03 -7.92
CA LEU A 487 -26.50 40.31 -8.49
C LEU A 487 -26.88 40.41 -9.97
N PRO A 488 -27.70 41.45 -10.35
CA PRO A 488 -28.12 41.64 -11.73
C PRO A 488 -26.96 41.88 -12.69
N GLN A 489 -25.81 42.41 -12.21
CA GLN A 489 -24.62 42.69 -13.00
C GLN A 489 -23.92 41.41 -13.46
N VAL A 490 -23.96 40.35 -12.68
CA VAL A 490 -23.46 39.01 -13.06
C VAL A 490 -24.49 38.34 -13.93
N ALA A 491 -25.75 38.33 -13.54
CA ALA A 491 -26.84 37.68 -14.25
C ALA A 491 -26.99 38.20 -15.71
N THR A 492 -26.77 39.50 -15.94
CA THR A 492 -26.79 40.09 -17.30
C THR A 492 -25.72 39.53 -18.25
N LYS A 493 -24.67 38.88 -17.74
CA LYS A 493 -23.58 38.31 -18.55
C LYS A 493 -23.82 36.86 -18.95
N GLY A 494 -24.82 36.20 -18.35
CA GLY A 494 -25.21 34.83 -18.68
C GLY A 494 -25.85 34.72 -20.07
N GLU A 495 -25.49 33.68 -20.80
CA GLU A 495 -26.09 33.30 -22.10
C GLU A 495 -27.40 32.53 -21.87
N HIS A 496 -27.46 31.76 -20.78
CA HIS A 496 -28.63 31.00 -20.32
C HIS A 496 -28.98 31.41 -18.91
N HIS A 497 -30.29 31.62 -18.66
CA HIS A 497 -30.77 32.08 -17.36
C HIS A 497 -31.81 31.14 -16.78
N TYR A 498 -31.52 30.55 -15.64
CA TYR A 498 -32.38 29.65 -14.91
C TYR A 498 -32.98 30.39 -13.69
N LEU A 499 -34.30 30.36 -13.56
CA LEU A 499 -35.01 30.94 -12.41
C LEU A 499 -35.45 29.83 -11.46
N VAL A 500 -34.97 29.87 -10.22
CA VAL A 500 -35.39 29.01 -9.12
C VAL A 500 -36.48 29.73 -8.33
N TYR A 501 -37.62 29.08 -8.18
CA TYR A 501 -38.77 29.64 -7.45
C TYR A 501 -39.47 28.58 -6.62
N LYS A 502 -40.25 29.03 -5.65
CA LYS A 502 -41.11 28.19 -4.82
C LYS A 502 -42.54 28.30 -5.26
N GLU A 503 -43.26 27.21 -5.20
CA GLU A 503 -44.68 27.14 -5.43
C GLU A 503 -45.33 26.40 -4.26
N ASP A 504 -46.35 27.04 -3.66
CA ASP A 504 -47.11 26.46 -2.57
C ASP A 504 -48.26 25.62 -3.17
N THR A 505 -48.16 24.31 -3.01
CA THR A 505 -49.25 23.41 -3.33
C THR A 505 -50.21 23.28 -2.14
N ALA A 506 -51.34 22.63 -2.30
CA ALA A 506 -52.31 22.42 -1.21
C ALA A 506 -51.73 21.59 -0.03
N VAL A 507 -50.59 20.91 -0.22
CA VAL A 507 -50.00 19.95 0.73
C VAL A 507 -48.66 20.43 1.25
N ARG A 508 -47.83 21.05 0.39
CA ARG A 508 -46.43 21.41 0.71
C ARG A 508 -45.90 22.52 -0.21
N THR A 509 -44.81 23.16 0.20
CA THR A 509 -44.01 24.05 -0.65
C THR A 509 -43.06 23.24 -1.49
N GLU A 510 -43.06 23.45 -2.80
CA GLU A 510 -42.14 22.76 -3.74
C GLU A 510 -41.23 23.77 -4.40
N THR A 511 -39.97 23.32 -4.65
CA THR A 511 -38.97 24.11 -5.39
C THR A 511 -38.95 23.67 -6.85
N HIS A 512 -39.04 24.65 -7.73
CA HIS A 512 -39.00 24.48 -9.18
C HIS A 512 -37.86 25.29 -9.78
N ILE A 513 -37.40 24.86 -10.97
CA ILE A 513 -36.44 25.61 -11.79
C ILE A 513 -36.94 25.59 -13.24
N ARG A 514 -36.73 26.68 -13.94
CA ARG A 514 -37.00 26.76 -15.38
C ARG A 514 -35.98 27.68 -16.08
N GLU A 515 -35.66 27.40 -17.31
CA GLU A 515 -34.95 28.33 -18.15
C GLU A 515 -35.85 29.46 -18.61
N LEU A 516 -35.31 30.68 -18.56
CA LEU A 516 -36.03 31.89 -18.97
C LEU A 516 -35.81 32.14 -20.47
N THR A 517 -36.88 32.54 -21.14
CA THR A 517 -36.78 33.12 -22.50
C THR A 517 -36.13 34.51 -22.43
N THR A 518 -35.62 35.02 -23.56
CA THR A 518 -34.96 36.33 -23.60
C THR A 518 -35.83 37.47 -23.02
N PRO A 519 -37.14 37.59 -23.28
CA PRO A 519 -37.98 38.61 -22.64
C PRO A 519 -38.12 38.41 -21.12
N GLU A 520 -38.21 37.17 -20.65
CA GLU A 520 -38.31 36.86 -19.22
C GLU A 520 -37.00 37.14 -18.49
N HIS A 521 -35.85 36.85 -19.15
CA HIS A 521 -34.51 37.21 -18.64
C HIS A 521 -34.40 38.72 -18.39
N GLU A 522 -34.78 39.54 -19.39
CA GLU A 522 -34.78 41.00 -19.25
C GLU A 522 -35.69 41.49 -18.09
N ALA A 523 -36.88 40.91 -17.98
CA ALA A 523 -37.84 41.23 -16.90
C ALA A 523 -37.29 40.84 -15.52
N GLU A 524 -36.67 39.67 -15.39
CA GLU A 524 -36.06 39.21 -14.13
C GLU A 524 -34.85 40.08 -13.74
N ILE A 525 -34.00 40.44 -14.67
CA ILE A 525 -32.89 41.38 -14.44
C ILE A 525 -33.41 42.73 -13.92
N GLU A 526 -34.51 43.27 -14.50
CA GLU A 526 -35.09 44.51 -14.04
C GLU A 526 -35.68 44.38 -12.63
N LYS A 527 -36.35 43.26 -12.31
CA LYS A 527 -36.82 42.93 -10.97
C LYS A 527 -35.65 42.88 -9.96
N MET A 528 -34.55 42.22 -10.31
CA MET A 528 -33.34 42.13 -9.48
C MET A 528 -32.68 43.50 -9.23
N ARG A 529 -32.84 44.49 -10.13
CA ARG A 529 -32.31 45.84 -9.97
C ARG A 529 -33.13 46.68 -8.98
N GLN A 530 -34.38 46.32 -8.75
CA GLN A 530 -35.29 47.02 -7.86
C GLN A 530 -35.21 46.51 -6.41
N LEU A 531 -34.66 45.33 -6.21
CA LEU A 531 -34.36 44.75 -4.89
C LEU A 531 -33.00 45.26 -4.36
#